data_45c808e1bf4a82cfcc4696b5befc2f7e
#
_entry.id   45c808e1bf4a82cfcc4696b5befc2f7e
#
_cell.length_a   1.000
_cell.length_b   1.000
_cell.length_c   1.000
_cell.angle_alpha   90.00
_cell.angle_beta   90.00
_cell.angle_gamma   90.00
#
_symmetry.space_group_name_H-M   'P 1'
#
loop_
_entity.id
_entity.type
_entity.pdbx_description
1 polymer ?
#
loop_
_entity_poly.entity_id
_entity_poly.type
_entity_poly.pdbx_seq_one_letter_code
_entity_poly.pdbx_strand_id
1 'polypeptide(L)'
;DLDGKGLFRTIGKKNIFTRYHSLVVDEATLSPDFEVTARATDGDIMGIRHKTLPIEGVQFHPESIASGRADEFFKAFLNYRREPLDVRGILNTLTEGKDLSRETAEMFMEDLTDGIMDERQMAAILTALSSKGPVADEIAGCAKVLSSKKRKFPYSGDELTDIVGTGGDGKGSFNVSSLSGLIAASCGAKIAKHGNRA
;
A
#
# COMPACT_ATOMS: atom_id res chain seq x y z
N ASP A 1 23.72 2.09 5.27
CA ASP A 1 23.04 0.78 5.25
C ASP A 1 21.76 0.84 6.08
N LEU A 2 20.69 0.20 5.60
CA LEU A 2 19.34 0.18 6.20
C LEU A 2 18.92 -1.28 6.43
N ASP A 3 18.09 -1.53 7.45
CA ASP A 3 17.63 -2.88 7.77
C ASP A 3 16.49 -3.40 6.87
N GLY A 4 15.82 -2.50 6.13
CA GLY A 4 14.71 -2.83 5.23
C GLY A 4 13.39 -3.11 5.91
N LYS A 5 13.21 -2.70 7.16
CA LYS A 5 11.97 -2.83 7.95
C LYS A 5 11.44 -1.46 8.37
N GLY A 6 10.25 -1.41 8.95
CA GLY A 6 9.65 -0.18 9.47
C GLY A 6 9.65 0.96 8.46
N LEU A 7 10.28 2.07 8.79
CA LEU A 7 10.43 3.23 7.91
C LEU A 7 11.23 2.92 6.63
N PHE A 8 12.06 1.88 6.64
CA PHE A 8 12.92 1.51 5.52
C PHE A 8 12.37 0.38 4.66
N ARG A 9 11.18 -0.17 4.94
CA ARG A 9 10.63 -1.33 4.25
C ARG A 9 10.45 -1.15 2.73
N THR A 10 10.30 0.09 2.28
CA THR A 10 10.06 0.44 0.87
C THR A 10 11.28 1.01 0.17
N ILE A 11 12.34 1.36 0.93
CA ILE A 11 13.49 2.09 0.42
C ILE A 11 14.61 1.15 -0.03
N GLY A 12 14.62 -0.07 0.49
CA GLY A 12 15.67 -1.05 0.28
C GLY A 12 16.83 -0.88 1.28
N LYS A 13 17.92 -1.61 1.04
CA LYS A 13 19.03 -1.72 2.01
C LYS A 13 20.07 -0.59 1.92
N LYS A 14 19.98 0.27 0.91
CA LYS A 14 20.90 1.41 0.73
C LYS A 14 20.16 2.60 0.17
N ASN A 15 20.43 3.78 0.72
CA ASN A 15 19.95 5.05 0.19
C ASN A 15 20.90 6.17 0.59
N ILE A 16 20.74 7.35 -0.04
CA ILE A 16 21.47 8.58 0.30
C ILE A 16 20.50 9.52 0.99
N PHE A 17 20.84 9.92 2.21
CA PHE A 17 20.11 10.92 2.97
C PHE A 17 21.03 12.04 3.42
N THR A 18 20.50 13.26 3.46
CA THR A 18 21.21 14.41 3.99
C THR A 18 21.23 14.34 5.52
N ARG A 19 22.36 14.73 6.13
CA ARG A 19 22.49 14.83 7.59
C ARG A 19 23.10 16.15 8.01
N TYR A 20 22.65 16.71 9.13
CA TYR A 20 23.08 17.99 9.71
C TYR A 20 23.22 17.86 11.22
N HIS A 21 24.12 17.00 11.69
CA HIS A 21 24.26 16.74 13.13
C HIS A 21 25.72 16.80 13.58
N SER A 22 25.95 17.19 14.84
CA SER A 22 27.22 17.17 15.54
C SER A 22 27.27 16.14 16.66
N LEU A 23 26.12 15.53 17.00
CA LEU A 23 26.00 14.48 18.01
C LEU A 23 25.49 13.21 17.35
N VAL A 24 25.89 12.07 17.86
CA VAL A 24 25.44 10.74 17.40
C VAL A 24 24.97 9.91 18.58
N VAL A 25 24.13 8.93 18.33
CA VAL A 25 23.76 7.93 19.32
C VAL A 25 24.97 7.05 19.60
N ASP A 26 25.38 6.97 20.87
CA ASP A 26 26.43 6.05 21.30
C ASP A 26 25.79 4.66 21.53
N GLU A 27 26.26 3.67 20.77
CA GLU A 27 25.78 2.30 20.84
C GLU A 27 25.99 1.67 22.23
N ALA A 28 27.07 2.06 22.93
CA ALA A 28 27.37 1.54 24.27
C ALA A 28 26.35 1.97 25.33
N THR A 29 25.66 3.09 25.10
CA THR A 29 24.65 3.65 26.02
C THR A 29 23.22 3.45 25.52
N LEU A 30 23.04 2.87 24.31
CA LEU A 30 21.72 2.61 23.76
C LEU A 30 20.97 1.59 24.63
N SER A 31 19.73 1.93 25.04
CA SER A 31 18.89 0.99 25.79
C SER A 31 18.72 -0.33 25.04
N PRO A 32 18.75 -1.48 25.74
CA PRO A 32 18.54 -2.80 25.14
C PRO A 32 17.16 -2.98 24.51
N ASP A 33 16.20 -2.07 24.77
CA ASP A 33 14.88 -2.06 24.16
C ASP A 33 14.89 -1.56 22.70
N PHE A 34 16.01 -0.96 22.28
CA PHE A 34 16.17 -0.47 20.90
C PHE A 34 17.10 -1.36 20.09
N GLU A 35 16.87 -1.37 18.79
CA GLU A 35 17.74 -1.95 17.77
C GLU A 35 18.19 -0.86 16.79
N VAL A 36 19.40 -0.99 16.29
CA VAL A 36 19.94 -0.09 15.26
C VAL A 36 19.36 -0.49 13.90
N THR A 37 18.74 0.45 13.20
CA THR A 37 18.04 0.21 11.93
C THR A 37 18.73 0.85 10.72
N ALA A 38 19.59 1.85 10.97
CA ALA A 38 20.37 2.52 9.92
C ALA A 38 21.75 2.92 10.41
N ARG A 39 22.75 2.77 9.53
CA ARG A 39 24.11 3.27 9.76
C ARG A 39 24.62 4.03 8.54
N ALA A 40 25.37 5.08 8.79
CA ALA A 40 26.13 5.79 7.77
C ALA A 40 27.40 5.02 7.38
N THR A 41 28.08 5.46 6.33
CA THR A 41 29.31 4.82 5.84
C THR A 41 30.49 4.95 6.78
N ASP A 42 30.50 5.95 7.65
CA ASP A 42 31.47 6.18 8.72
C ASP A 42 31.16 5.38 10.01
N GLY A 43 30.05 4.65 10.04
CA GLY A 43 29.63 3.82 11.15
C GLY A 43 28.62 4.47 12.11
N ASP A 44 28.38 5.78 11.99
CA ASP A 44 27.43 6.50 12.84
C ASP A 44 26.03 5.89 12.76
N ILE A 45 25.37 5.78 13.92
CA ILE A 45 23.98 5.33 14.01
C ILE A 45 23.08 6.42 13.44
N MET A 46 22.33 6.06 12.40
CA MET A 46 21.42 6.95 11.68
C MET A 46 19.95 6.61 11.88
N GLY A 47 19.65 5.49 12.50
CA GLY A 47 18.29 5.08 12.83
C GLY A 47 18.25 4.07 13.94
N ILE A 48 17.23 4.17 14.79
CA ILE A 48 16.94 3.25 15.88
C ILE A 48 15.45 2.94 15.92
N ARG A 49 15.10 1.72 16.33
CA ARG A 49 13.72 1.26 16.49
C ARG A 49 13.53 0.57 17.83
N HIS A 50 12.42 0.83 18.50
CA HIS A 50 12.04 0.07 19.69
C HIS A 50 11.61 -1.35 19.28
N LYS A 51 12.08 -2.35 20.03
CA LYS A 51 11.89 -3.77 19.67
C LYS A 51 10.44 -4.23 19.64
N THR A 52 9.56 -3.62 20.43
CA THR A 52 8.15 -4.03 20.56
C THR A 52 7.15 -2.92 20.25
N LEU A 53 7.47 -1.66 20.60
CA LEU A 53 6.57 -0.53 20.38
C LEU A 53 6.74 0.06 18.96
N PRO A 54 5.73 0.73 18.40
CA PRO A 54 5.82 1.41 17.10
C PRO A 54 6.56 2.75 17.22
N ILE A 55 7.77 2.71 17.78
CA ILE A 55 8.66 3.87 17.97
C ILE A 55 9.90 3.65 17.12
N GLU A 56 10.14 4.56 16.20
CA GLU A 56 11.31 4.56 15.34
C GLU A 56 11.79 5.98 15.14
N GLY A 57 13.08 6.21 15.20
CA GLY A 57 13.71 7.51 15.01
C GLY A 57 14.86 7.45 14.02
N VAL A 58 15.06 8.57 13.30
CA VAL A 58 16.16 8.73 12.36
C VAL A 58 16.93 10.01 12.65
N GLN A 59 18.24 9.98 12.39
CA GLN A 59 19.17 11.10 12.61
C GLN A 59 19.32 11.97 11.36
N PHE A 60 19.03 11.44 10.19
CA PHE A 60 19.10 12.14 8.91
C PHE A 60 17.80 12.92 8.62
N HIS A 61 17.85 13.74 7.56
CA HIS A 61 16.76 14.61 7.12
C HIS A 61 16.14 14.09 5.81
N PRO A 62 15.07 13.27 5.87
CA PRO A 62 14.43 12.75 4.67
C PRO A 62 13.75 13.84 3.82
N GLU A 63 13.35 14.96 4.46
CA GLU A 63 12.73 16.11 3.78
C GLU A 63 13.71 16.95 2.95
N SER A 64 15.02 16.77 3.13
CA SER A 64 16.02 17.54 2.40
C SER A 64 16.01 17.20 0.91
N ILE A 65 16.14 18.22 0.06
CA ILE A 65 16.13 18.07 -1.41
C ILE A 65 17.24 17.14 -1.95
N ALA A 66 18.31 16.97 -1.21
CA ALA A 66 19.40 16.07 -1.56
C ALA A 66 19.20 14.65 -1.02
N SER A 67 18.12 14.38 -0.29
CA SER A 67 17.78 13.04 0.18
C SER A 67 17.06 12.26 -0.91
N GLY A 68 17.51 11.03 -1.16
CA GLY A 68 16.85 10.14 -2.12
C GLY A 68 15.60 9.51 -1.54
N ARG A 69 14.61 9.21 -2.41
CA ARG A 69 13.39 8.44 -2.07
C ARG A 69 12.62 8.97 -0.87
N ALA A 70 12.55 10.29 -0.72
CA ALA A 70 11.83 10.94 0.38
C ALA A 70 10.34 10.56 0.40
N ASP A 71 9.70 10.49 -0.77
CA ASP A 71 8.27 10.14 -0.88
C ASP A 71 7.97 8.75 -0.34
N GLU A 72 8.84 7.77 -0.65
CA GLU A 72 8.68 6.40 -0.13
C GLU A 72 8.91 6.33 1.37
N PHE A 73 9.86 7.11 1.88
CA PHE A 73 10.08 7.22 3.33
C PHE A 73 8.85 7.77 4.04
N PHE A 74 8.27 8.87 3.56
CA PHE A 74 7.07 9.45 4.15
C PHE A 74 5.84 8.57 3.99
N LYS A 75 5.69 7.86 2.88
CA LYS A 75 4.63 6.85 2.72
C LYS A 75 4.79 5.72 3.74
N ALA A 76 6.01 5.26 3.99
CA ALA A 76 6.29 4.25 5.00
C ALA A 76 6.00 4.75 6.42
N PHE A 77 6.22 6.04 6.69
CA PHE A 77 5.88 6.68 7.97
C PHE A 77 4.36 6.78 8.18
N LEU A 78 3.63 7.26 7.18
CA LEU A 78 2.16 7.41 7.25
C LEU A 78 1.45 6.07 7.39
N ASN A 79 1.96 5.04 6.73
CA ASN A 79 1.43 3.69 6.74
C ASN A 79 2.39 2.75 7.50
N TYR A 80 2.79 3.16 8.72
CA TYR A 80 3.82 2.45 9.47
C TYR A 80 3.46 0.98 9.69
N ARG A 81 4.36 0.11 9.28
CA ARG A 81 4.32 -1.33 9.50
C ARG A 81 5.75 -1.82 9.74
N ARG A 82 5.95 -2.59 10.80
CA ARG A 82 7.28 -3.04 11.19
C ARG A 82 7.93 -3.93 10.13
N GLU A 83 7.21 -4.96 9.73
CA GLU A 83 7.70 -5.94 8.76
C GLU A 83 7.23 -5.62 7.35
N PRO A 84 8.05 -5.83 6.33
CA PRO A 84 7.62 -5.76 4.94
C PRO A 84 6.59 -6.85 4.64
N LEU A 85 5.85 -6.70 3.56
CA LEU A 85 4.96 -7.75 3.08
C LEU A 85 5.79 -8.99 2.67
N ASP A 86 5.44 -10.13 3.22
CA ASP A 86 6.07 -11.41 2.82
C ASP A 86 5.48 -11.91 1.49
N VAL A 87 5.94 -11.31 0.39
CA VAL A 87 5.51 -11.66 -0.97
C VAL A 87 5.75 -13.14 -1.27
N ARG A 88 6.86 -13.71 -0.79
CA ARG A 88 7.19 -15.12 -1.03
C ARG A 88 6.23 -16.06 -0.28
N GLY A 89 5.95 -15.76 0.97
CA GLY A 89 4.99 -16.51 1.78
C GLY A 89 3.59 -16.44 1.19
N ILE A 90 3.16 -15.26 0.74
CA ILE A 90 1.88 -15.09 0.05
C ILE A 90 1.81 -15.98 -1.21
N LEU A 91 2.81 -15.92 -2.07
CA LEU A 91 2.84 -16.71 -3.31
C LEU A 91 2.83 -18.21 -3.02
N ASN A 92 3.60 -18.68 -2.04
CA ASN A 92 3.58 -20.08 -1.62
C ASN A 92 2.20 -20.51 -1.15
N THR A 93 1.56 -19.70 -0.27
CA THR A 93 0.21 -19.97 0.24
C THR A 93 -0.80 -20.12 -0.90
N LEU A 94 -0.80 -19.16 -1.84
CA LEU A 94 -1.74 -19.15 -2.95
C LEU A 94 -1.50 -20.28 -3.96
N THR A 95 -0.23 -20.62 -4.26
CA THR A 95 0.12 -21.70 -5.19
C THR A 95 -0.18 -23.08 -4.61
N GLU A 96 -0.22 -23.20 -3.28
CA GLU A 96 -0.71 -24.41 -2.58
C GLU A 96 -2.25 -24.47 -2.52
N GLY A 97 -2.97 -23.51 -3.12
CA GLY A 97 -4.42 -23.44 -3.08
C GLY A 97 -5.01 -23.02 -1.74
N LYS A 98 -4.18 -22.46 -0.84
CA LYS A 98 -4.59 -21.99 0.49
C LYS A 98 -5.03 -20.54 0.44
N ASP A 99 -5.90 -20.16 1.37
CA ASP A 99 -6.45 -18.81 1.48
C ASP A 99 -5.52 -17.88 2.27
N LEU A 100 -5.50 -16.60 1.89
CA LEU A 100 -4.88 -15.55 2.68
C LEU A 100 -5.82 -15.13 3.82
N SER A 101 -5.24 -14.73 4.95
CA SER A 101 -6.02 -14.04 5.97
C SER A 101 -6.48 -12.66 5.47
N ARG A 102 -7.55 -12.16 6.06
CA ARG A 102 -8.07 -10.82 5.76
C ARG A 102 -6.99 -9.74 5.95
N GLU A 103 -6.20 -9.85 7.01
CA GLU A 103 -5.12 -8.91 7.32
C GLU A 103 -4.01 -8.96 6.26
N THR A 104 -3.66 -10.14 5.78
CA THR A 104 -2.67 -10.29 4.70
C THR A 104 -3.19 -9.70 3.39
N ALA A 105 -4.47 -9.88 3.09
CA ALA A 105 -5.11 -9.28 1.91
C ALA A 105 -5.19 -7.74 2.02
N GLU A 106 -5.47 -7.19 3.23
CA GLU A 106 -5.41 -5.76 3.50
C GLU A 106 -3.99 -5.22 3.25
N MET A 107 -2.96 -5.84 3.85
CA MET A 107 -1.56 -5.43 3.67
C MET A 107 -1.11 -5.49 2.20
N PHE A 108 -1.50 -6.53 1.48
CA PHE A 108 -1.23 -6.65 0.05
C PHE A 108 -1.86 -5.50 -0.74
N MET A 109 -3.14 -5.22 -0.50
CA MET A 109 -3.87 -4.15 -1.21
C MET A 109 -3.34 -2.76 -0.85
N GLU A 110 -2.88 -2.54 0.38
CA GLU A 110 -2.20 -1.30 0.78
C GLU A 110 -0.92 -1.09 -0.01
N ASP A 111 0.00 -2.07 -0.03
CA ASP A 111 1.27 -1.96 -0.74
C ASP A 111 1.07 -1.81 -2.26
N LEU A 112 0.03 -2.46 -2.81
CA LEU A 112 -0.34 -2.34 -4.21
C LEU A 112 -0.83 -0.92 -4.53
N THR A 113 -1.77 -0.39 -3.76
CA THR A 113 -2.40 0.92 -4.02
C THR A 113 -1.51 2.11 -3.68
N ASP A 114 -0.52 1.92 -2.79
CA ASP A 114 0.49 2.94 -2.47
C ASP A 114 1.65 2.96 -3.46
N GLY A 115 1.69 2.03 -4.42
CA GLY A 115 2.74 1.92 -5.42
C GLY A 115 4.09 1.51 -4.81
N ILE A 116 4.05 0.78 -3.71
CA ILE A 116 5.23 0.27 -2.99
C ILE A 116 5.73 -1.02 -3.63
N MET A 117 4.82 -1.82 -4.17
CA MET A 117 5.09 -3.15 -4.70
C MET A 117 5.67 -3.09 -6.12
N ASP A 118 6.63 -3.95 -6.41
CA ASP A 118 7.14 -4.16 -7.78
C ASP A 118 6.03 -4.75 -8.68
N GLU A 119 5.94 -4.28 -9.92
CA GLU A 119 4.90 -4.69 -10.87
C GLU A 119 4.87 -6.20 -11.12
N ARG A 120 6.02 -6.86 -11.11
CA ARG A 120 6.12 -8.32 -11.28
C ARG A 120 5.53 -9.05 -10.08
N GLN A 121 5.75 -8.53 -8.88
CA GLN A 121 5.16 -9.10 -7.65
C GLN A 121 3.65 -8.90 -7.64
N MET A 122 3.16 -7.71 -8.04
CA MET A 122 1.73 -7.46 -8.20
C MET A 122 1.08 -8.44 -9.16
N ALA A 123 1.65 -8.57 -10.37
CA ALA A 123 1.13 -9.48 -11.39
C ALA A 123 1.12 -10.93 -10.90
N ALA A 124 2.17 -11.37 -10.22
CA ALA A 124 2.26 -12.74 -9.69
C ALA A 124 1.19 -13.03 -8.65
N ILE A 125 1.00 -12.14 -7.66
CA ILE A 125 -0.01 -12.33 -6.60
C ILE A 125 -1.42 -12.28 -7.17
N LEU A 126 -1.73 -11.30 -8.02
CA LEU A 126 -3.05 -11.18 -8.65
C LEU A 126 -3.40 -12.40 -9.51
N THR A 127 -2.41 -12.90 -10.27
CA THR A 127 -2.59 -14.12 -11.06
C THR A 127 -2.82 -15.34 -10.19
N ALA A 128 -2.04 -15.50 -9.11
CA ALA A 128 -2.20 -16.60 -8.18
C ALA A 128 -3.57 -16.58 -7.47
N LEU A 129 -4.01 -15.39 -7.00
CA LEU A 129 -5.35 -15.19 -6.43
C LEU A 129 -6.45 -15.56 -7.43
N SER A 130 -6.34 -15.09 -8.67
CA SER A 130 -7.30 -15.38 -9.72
C SER A 130 -7.35 -16.88 -10.06
N SER A 131 -6.20 -17.55 -10.13
CA SER A 131 -6.10 -18.99 -10.43
C SER A 131 -6.64 -19.87 -9.31
N LYS A 132 -6.40 -19.49 -8.06
CA LYS A 132 -6.95 -20.18 -6.88
C LYS A 132 -8.47 -19.97 -6.78
N GLY A 133 -8.96 -18.82 -7.14
CA GLY A 133 -10.31 -18.32 -6.84
C GLY A 133 -10.35 -17.62 -5.47
N PRO A 134 -10.62 -16.32 -5.44
CA PRO A 134 -10.61 -15.57 -4.19
C PRO A 134 -11.79 -15.94 -3.28
N VAL A 135 -11.55 -15.97 -1.96
CA VAL A 135 -12.56 -16.19 -0.93
C VAL A 135 -13.05 -14.89 -0.32
N ALA A 136 -14.15 -14.96 0.46
CA ALA A 136 -14.81 -13.79 1.02
C ALA A 136 -13.89 -12.90 1.87
N ASP A 137 -13.02 -13.48 2.69
CA ASP A 137 -12.11 -12.71 3.53
C ASP A 137 -11.03 -11.97 2.72
N GLU A 138 -10.50 -12.57 1.65
CA GLU A 138 -9.56 -11.92 0.74
C GLU A 138 -10.23 -10.74 0.03
N ILE A 139 -11.44 -10.95 -0.49
CA ILE A 139 -12.23 -9.89 -1.14
C ILE A 139 -12.54 -8.76 -0.15
N ALA A 140 -12.99 -9.11 1.06
CA ALA A 140 -13.34 -8.13 2.09
C ALA A 140 -12.14 -7.30 2.55
N GLY A 141 -10.96 -7.93 2.70
CA GLY A 141 -9.72 -7.23 3.02
C GLY A 141 -9.33 -6.22 1.95
N CYS A 142 -9.29 -6.65 0.68
CA CYS A 142 -9.01 -5.77 -0.45
C CYS A 142 -10.03 -4.63 -0.59
N ALA A 143 -11.33 -4.94 -0.47
CA ALA A 143 -12.40 -3.97 -0.59
C ALA A 143 -12.36 -2.90 0.51
N LYS A 144 -12.02 -3.28 1.75
CA LYS A 144 -11.84 -2.35 2.87
C LYS A 144 -10.79 -1.29 2.56
N VAL A 145 -9.62 -1.71 2.05
CA VAL A 145 -8.52 -0.80 1.69
C VAL A 145 -8.93 0.11 0.53
N LEU A 146 -9.49 -0.44 -0.55
CA LEU A 146 -9.96 0.36 -1.68
C LEU A 146 -11.03 1.37 -1.24
N SER A 147 -11.94 0.96 -0.36
CA SER A 147 -12.98 1.84 0.18
C SER A 147 -12.42 2.99 1.02
N SER A 148 -11.36 2.75 1.78
CA SER A 148 -10.69 3.80 2.57
C SER A 148 -9.95 4.83 1.71
N LYS A 149 -9.43 4.40 0.56
CA LYS A 149 -8.64 5.22 -0.38
C LYS A 149 -9.46 5.87 -1.49
N LYS A 150 -10.77 5.56 -1.57
CA LYS A 150 -11.63 6.17 -2.59
C LYS A 150 -11.70 7.69 -2.45
N ARG A 151 -11.65 8.40 -3.57
CA ARG A 151 -11.94 9.84 -3.58
C ARG A 151 -13.42 10.07 -3.34
N LYS A 152 -13.76 11.02 -2.47
CA LYS A 152 -15.15 11.43 -2.29
C LYS A 152 -15.65 12.07 -3.57
N PHE A 153 -16.81 11.63 -4.04
CA PHE A 153 -17.49 12.28 -5.15
C PHE A 153 -17.98 13.67 -4.69
N PRO A 154 -17.68 14.76 -5.44
CA PRO A 154 -17.98 16.13 -5.02
C PRO A 154 -19.46 16.48 -5.24
N TYR A 155 -20.36 15.70 -4.66
CA TYR A 155 -21.79 15.92 -4.70
C TYR A 155 -22.37 15.75 -3.31
N SER A 156 -23.13 16.75 -2.86
CA SER A 156 -23.74 16.81 -1.53
C SER A 156 -25.27 16.67 -1.51
N GLY A 157 -25.87 16.33 -2.66
CA GLY A 157 -27.32 16.16 -2.76
C GLY A 157 -27.75 14.76 -2.34
N ASP A 158 -28.94 14.67 -1.75
CA ASP A 158 -29.64 13.43 -1.52
C ASP A 158 -30.15 12.87 -2.86
N GLU A 159 -30.28 11.56 -3.02
CA GLU A 159 -30.84 10.91 -4.22
C GLU A 159 -29.89 10.87 -5.45
N LEU A 160 -28.65 10.43 -5.27
CA LEU A 160 -27.80 10.10 -6.39
C LEU A 160 -27.86 8.60 -6.67
N THR A 161 -28.16 8.21 -7.90
CA THR A 161 -28.19 6.81 -8.33
C THR A 161 -26.95 6.49 -9.14
N ASP A 162 -26.18 5.48 -8.76
CA ASP A 162 -25.09 4.93 -9.55
C ASP A 162 -25.60 3.75 -10.40
N ILE A 163 -25.24 3.77 -11.68
CA ILE A 163 -25.51 2.69 -12.63
C ILE A 163 -24.18 2.19 -13.18
N VAL A 164 -23.69 1.10 -12.63
CA VAL A 164 -22.43 0.49 -13.03
C VAL A 164 -22.63 -0.98 -13.41
N GLY A 165 -22.03 -1.38 -14.52
CA GLY A 165 -21.89 -2.79 -14.86
C GLY A 165 -20.64 -3.36 -14.22
N THR A 166 -20.67 -4.61 -13.79
CA THR A 166 -19.51 -5.29 -13.19
C THR A 166 -18.34 -5.46 -14.16
N GLY A 167 -18.61 -5.33 -15.47
CA GLY A 167 -17.59 -5.48 -16.53
C GLY A 167 -17.14 -6.95 -16.73
N GLY A 168 -16.29 -7.16 -17.72
CA GLY A 168 -15.57 -8.43 -17.86
C GLY A 168 -16.37 -9.63 -18.37
N ASP A 169 -17.59 -9.45 -18.86
CA ASP A 169 -18.41 -10.55 -19.40
C ASP A 169 -17.95 -11.05 -20.80
N GLY A 170 -17.00 -10.34 -21.42
CA GLY A 170 -16.39 -10.72 -22.71
C GLY A 170 -17.36 -10.81 -23.90
N LYS A 171 -18.61 -10.39 -23.72
CA LYS A 171 -19.67 -10.60 -24.74
C LYS A 171 -19.72 -9.53 -25.84
N GLY A 172 -18.89 -8.48 -25.75
CA GLY A 172 -18.86 -7.42 -26.78
C GLY A 172 -20.21 -6.73 -27.03
N SER A 173 -21.14 -6.80 -26.06
CA SER A 173 -22.45 -6.19 -26.16
C SER A 173 -22.36 -4.66 -26.06
N PHE A 174 -23.36 -3.94 -26.55
CA PHE A 174 -23.44 -2.50 -26.38
C PHE A 174 -23.52 -2.16 -24.87
N ASN A 175 -23.12 -0.95 -24.51
CA ASN A 175 -23.03 -0.54 -23.11
C ASN A 175 -24.44 -0.30 -22.50
N VAL A 176 -25.04 -1.39 -22.04
CA VAL A 176 -26.39 -1.40 -21.45
C VAL A 176 -26.48 -0.41 -20.29
N SER A 177 -25.46 -0.38 -19.40
CA SER A 177 -25.48 0.51 -18.23
C SER A 177 -25.45 2.00 -18.64
N SER A 178 -24.78 2.37 -19.73
CA SER A 178 -24.82 3.75 -20.22
C SER A 178 -26.19 4.12 -20.79
N LEU A 179 -26.81 3.24 -21.54
CA LEU A 179 -28.15 3.47 -22.06
C LEU A 179 -29.19 3.55 -20.94
N SER A 180 -29.13 2.63 -19.98
CA SER A 180 -30.01 2.66 -18.78
C SER A 180 -29.85 3.96 -17.99
N GLY A 181 -28.62 4.45 -17.85
CA GLY A 181 -28.34 5.73 -17.19
C GLY A 181 -28.99 6.92 -17.90
N LEU A 182 -28.89 6.96 -19.22
CA LEU A 182 -29.54 8.01 -20.03
C LEU A 182 -31.06 7.97 -19.93
N ILE A 183 -31.67 6.78 -19.99
CA ILE A 183 -33.11 6.60 -19.84
C ILE A 183 -33.55 7.03 -18.44
N ALA A 184 -32.87 6.57 -17.38
CA ALA A 184 -33.21 6.95 -16.02
C ALA A 184 -33.07 8.47 -15.78
N ALA A 185 -32.04 9.10 -16.35
CA ALA A 185 -31.86 10.56 -16.30
C ALA A 185 -32.98 11.30 -17.03
N SER A 186 -33.45 10.78 -18.18
CA SER A 186 -34.58 11.38 -18.90
C SER A 186 -35.91 11.29 -18.13
N CYS A 187 -36.01 10.32 -17.20
CA CYS A 187 -37.13 10.19 -16.27
C CYS A 187 -36.96 11.01 -14.97
N GLY A 188 -35.93 11.86 -14.90
CA GLY A 188 -35.69 12.76 -13.77
C GLY A 188 -34.75 12.22 -12.68
N ALA A 189 -34.19 11.02 -12.82
CA ALA A 189 -33.23 10.48 -11.86
C ALA A 189 -31.87 11.23 -11.97
N LYS A 190 -31.26 11.52 -10.82
CA LYS A 190 -29.90 12.07 -10.78
C LYS A 190 -28.91 10.92 -10.88
N ILE A 191 -28.18 10.84 -11.98
CA ILE A 191 -27.29 9.72 -12.28
C ILE A 191 -25.84 10.13 -12.14
N ALA A 192 -25.08 9.40 -11.32
CA ALA A 192 -23.63 9.39 -11.34
C ALA A 192 -23.16 8.06 -11.94
N LYS A 193 -22.45 8.11 -13.05
CA LYS A 193 -21.98 6.91 -13.72
C LYS A 193 -20.45 6.87 -13.75
N HIS A 194 -19.89 5.83 -13.15
CA HIS A 194 -18.52 5.44 -13.38
C HIS A 194 -18.42 4.53 -14.62
N GLY A 195 -17.45 4.77 -15.47
CA GLY A 195 -17.18 3.93 -16.62
C GLY A 195 -15.69 3.62 -16.72
N ASN A 196 -15.36 2.35 -16.87
CA ASN A 196 -14.00 1.96 -17.22
C ASN A 196 -13.88 1.84 -18.73
N ARG A 197 -12.76 2.30 -19.30
CA ARG A 197 -12.42 2.00 -20.69
C ARG A 197 -11.71 0.65 -20.70
N ALA A 198 -12.34 -0.34 -21.27
CA ALA A 198 -11.69 -1.62 -21.58
C ALA A 198 -10.73 -1.44 -22.73
#